data_40038c1126d04d2614a85c8d7593c477
#
_entry.id   40038c1126d04d2614a85c8d7593c477
#
_cell.length_a   1.000
_cell.length_b   1.000
_cell.length_c   1.000
_cell.angle_alpha   90.00
_cell.angle_beta   90.00
_cell.angle_gamma   90.00
#
_symmetry.space_group_name_H-M   'P 1'
#
loop_
_entity.id
_entity.type
_entity.pdbx_description
1 polymer ?
#
loop_
_entity_poly.entity_id
_entity_poly.type
_entity_poly.pdbx_seq_one_letter_code
_entity_poly.pdbx_strand_id
1 'polypeptide(L)'
;MGAGARFLTCGNGLLFADNIPAFFRAFFADLLMQALLKFSRAVDWLNGLVGKYVIWLILGATLISAGNAAVRKVFGVSSNALLEVQWYLFAWSFLLAAGYTLLHREHVRIDVLSSRFSRRAQAWIDVAGFVLFLTPICLAVIYLSVPVLADKFQTGEMSANTGGLVRWPVWAA
;
A
#
# COMPACT_ATOMS: atom_id res chain seq x y z
N MET A 1 51.09 32.93 33.62
CA MET A 1 52.04 31.92 33.10
C MET A 1 51.40 30.56 33.24
N GLY A 2 51.16 29.86 32.16
CA GLY A 2 50.55 28.52 32.15
C GLY A 2 49.78 28.24 30.87
N ALA A 3 50.53 28.15 29.75
CA ALA A 3 49.97 27.70 28.47
C ALA A 3 49.71 26.21 28.50
N GLY A 4 48.44 25.82 28.48
CA GLY A 4 47.98 24.44 28.31
C GLY A 4 47.76 24.13 26.84
N ALA A 5 48.66 23.40 26.24
CA ALA A 5 48.56 22.87 24.89
C ALA A 5 47.37 21.92 24.78
N ARG A 6 46.41 22.27 23.95
CA ARG A 6 45.34 21.33 23.55
C ARG A 6 45.81 20.48 22.36
N PHE A 7 45.97 19.24 22.60
CA PHE A 7 46.21 18.21 21.60
C PHE A 7 45.12 18.22 20.53
N LEU A 8 45.50 18.45 19.29
CA LEU A 8 44.66 18.25 18.11
C LEU A 8 44.60 16.77 17.84
N THR A 9 43.49 16.13 18.16
CA THR A 9 43.15 14.80 17.64
C THR A 9 42.64 14.95 16.23
N CYS A 10 43.48 14.58 15.28
CA CYS A 10 43.16 14.42 13.87
C CYS A 10 42.36 13.12 13.70
N GLY A 11 41.06 13.23 13.55
CA GLY A 11 40.16 12.12 13.19
C GLY A 11 39.71 12.32 11.74
N ASN A 12 40.34 11.62 10.83
CA ASN A 12 39.95 11.54 9.42
C ASN A 12 38.61 10.80 9.30
N GLY A 13 37.57 11.49 8.89
CA GLY A 13 36.31 10.88 8.49
C GLY A 13 35.20 11.94 8.43
N LEU A 14 34.71 12.22 7.23
CA LEU A 14 33.54 13.06 6.92
C LEU A 14 33.75 14.59 6.79
N LEU A 15 34.77 14.99 6.04
CA LEU A 15 35.00 16.39 5.71
C LEU A 15 34.07 16.99 4.63
N PHE A 16 33.09 16.25 4.12
CA PHE A 16 32.17 16.77 3.09
C PHE A 16 30.83 17.28 3.61
N ALA A 17 30.46 16.95 4.86
CA ALA A 17 29.15 17.34 5.41
C ALA A 17 29.17 18.67 6.19
N ASP A 18 30.31 19.14 6.64
CA ASP A 18 30.42 20.28 7.56
C ASP A 18 30.50 21.65 6.87
N ASN A 19 30.69 21.69 5.55
CA ASN A 19 30.80 22.96 4.80
C ASN A 19 29.47 23.48 4.23
N ILE A 20 28.35 22.80 4.46
CA ILE A 20 27.04 23.34 4.07
C ILE A 20 26.56 24.27 5.18
N PRO A 21 26.38 25.59 4.91
CA PRO A 21 25.91 26.54 5.93
C PRO A 21 24.60 26.04 6.55
N ALA A 22 24.46 26.22 7.86
CA ALA A 22 23.30 25.73 8.63
C ALA A 22 21.96 26.20 8.02
N PHE A 23 21.95 27.36 7.39
CA PHE A 23 20.83 27.90 6.62
C PHE A 23 20.44 27.00 5.45
N PHE A 24 21.42 26.48 4.70
CA PHE A 24 21.14 25.58 3.58
C PHE A 24 20.60 24.22 4.06
N ARG A 25 21.12 23.68 5.17
CA ARG A 25 20.58 22.44 5.76
C ARG A 25 19.13 22.63 6.23
N ALA A 26 18.84 23.74 6.89
CA ALA A 26 17.47 24.05 7.32
C ALA A 26 16.54 24.24 6.12
N PHE A 27 16.98 24.98 5.09
CA PHE A 27 16.20 25.20 3.88
C PHE A 27 15.90 23.88 3.11
N PHE A 28 16.91 23.02 2.93
CA PHE A 28 16.71 21.72 2.29
C PHE A 28 15.84 20.78 3.14
N ALA A 29 15.99 20.80 4.46
CA ALA A 29 15.17 20.02 5.36
C ALA A 29 13.70 20.48 5.31
N ASP A 30 13.46 21.79 5.29
CA ASP A 30 12.11 22.36 5.17
C ASP A 30 11.50 22.06 3.78
N LEU A 31 12.28 22.18 2.71
CA LEU A 31 11.81 21.87 1.37
C LEU A 31 11.45 20.39 1.22
N LEU A 32 12.32 19.50 1.70
CA LEU A 32 12.09 18.06 1.69
C LEU A 32 10.88 17.69 2.56
N MET A 33 10.78 18.29 3.74
CA MET A 33 9.64 18.10 4.64
C MET A 33 8.32 18.54 3.99
N GLN A 34 8.31 19.69 3.35
CA GLN A 34 7.12 20.18 2.64
C GLN A 34 6.76 19.31 1.44
N ALA A 35 7.75 18.80 0.69
CA ALA A 35 7.53 17.87 -0.42
C ALA A 35 6.93 16.55 0.09
N LEU A 36 7.48 15.98 1.15
CA LEU A 36 6.97 14.76 1.78
C LEU A 36 5.55 14.94 2.31
N LEU A 37 5.27 16.09 2.96
CA LEU A 37 3.93 16.39 3.47
C LEU A 37 2.91 16.61 2.34
N LYS A 38 3.30 17.21 1.23
CA LYS A 38 2.43 17.34 0.04
C LYS A 38 2.15 15.98 -0.59
N PHE A 39 3.18 15.14 -0.71
CA PHE A 39 3.04 13.78 -1.21
C PHE A 39 2.11 12.94 -0.30
N SER A 40 2.35 12.96 1.02
CA SER A 40 1.49 12.27 1.99
C SER A 40 0.03 12.71 1.85
N ARG A 41 -0.24 14.02 1.81
CA ARG A 41 -1.61 14.54 1.64
C ARG A 41 -2.26 14.11 0.32
N ALA A 42 -1.48 14.02 -0.76
CA ALA A 42 -1.99 13.55 -2.05
C ALA A 42 -2.38 12.06 -1.97
N VAL A 43 -1.53 11.24 -1.32
CA VAL A 43 -1.82 9.82 -1.09
C VAL A 43 -3.04 9.65 -0.18
N ASP A 44 -3.14 10.42 0.91
CA ASP A 44 -4.27 10.38 1.84
C ASP A 44 -5.57 10.76 1.15
N TRP A 45 -5.54 11.81 0.31
CA TRP A 45 -6.69 12.22 -0.49
C TRP A 45 -7.12 11.12 -1.47
N LEU A 46 -6.15 10.50 -2.16
CA LEU A 46 -6.41 9.41 -3.11
C LEU A 46 -7.03 8.21 -2.38
N ASN A 47 -6.45 7.79 -1.26
CA ASN A 47 -6.98 6.69 -0.44
C ASN A 47 -8.40 7.01 0.07
N GLY A 48 -8.65 8.24 0.50
CA GLY A 48 -9.97 8.69 0.93
C GLY A 48 -11.01 8.65 -0.20
N LEU A 49 -10.59 9.02 -1.42
CA LEU A 49 -11.43 8.92 -2.61
C LEU A 49 -11.75 7.45 -2.95
N VAL A 50 -10.71 6.63 -3.01
CA VAL A 50 -10.82 5.19 -3.28
C VAL A 50 -11.76 4.52 -2.27
N GLY A 51 -11.59 4.80 -0.97
CA GLY A 51 -12.44 4.25 0.09
C GLY A 51 -13.94 4.53 -0.11
N LYS A 52 -14.30 5.68 -0.66
CA LYS A 52 -15.71 6.00 -0.98
C LYS A 52 -16.26 5.15 -2.13
N TYR A 53 -15.44 4.82 -3.11
CA TYR A 53 -15.88 4.06 -4.28
C TYR A 53 -15.84 2.55 -4.06
N VAL A 54 -15.00 2.05 -3.16
CA VAL A 54 -14.90 0.62 -2.83
C VAL A 54 -16.24 0.06 -2.35
N ILE A 55 -17.04 0.84 -1.63
CA ILE A 55 -18.38 0.44 -1.18
C ILE A 55 -19.27 0.05 -2.37
N TRP A 56 -19.18 0.80 -3.47
CA TRP A 56 -19.95 0.52 -4.68
C TRP A 56 -19.47 -0.74 -5.41
N LEU A 57 -18.17 -1.04 -5.36
CA LEU A 57 -17.63 -2.29 -5.91
C LEU A 57 -18.15 -3.50 -5.12
N ILE A 58 -18.18 -3.42 -3.79
CA ILE A 58 -18.72 -4.48 -2.93
C ILE A 58 -20.21 -4.65 -3.17
N LEU A 59 -20.96 -3.56 -3.26
CA LEU A 59 -22.38 -3.59 -3.57
C LEU A 59 -22.62 -4.27 -4.94
N GLY A 60 -21.86 -3.86 -5.96
CA GLY A 60 -21.92 -4.47 -7.29
C GLY A 60 -21.62 -5.97 -7.27
N ALA A 61 -20.56 -6.39 -6.59
CA ALA A 61 -20.20 -7.80 -6.42
C ALA A 61 -21.33 -8.59 -5.74
N THR A 62 -21.93 -8.01 -4.70
CA THR A 62 -23.04 -8.64 -3.96
C THR A 62 -24.29 -8.77 -4.83
N LEU A 63 -24.64 -7.73 -5.59
CA LEU A 63 -25.80 -7.76 -6.48
C LEU A 63 -25.62 -8.77 -7.63
N ILE A 64 -24.41 -8.84 -8.21
CA ILE A 64 -24.09 -9.83 -9.24
C ILE A 64 -24.19 -11.24 -8.67
N SER A 65 -23.66 -11.46 -7.47
CA SER A 65 -23.74 -12.77 -6.79
C SER A 65 -25.19 -13.18 -6.52
N ALA A 66 -25.96 -12.29 -5.93
CA ALA A 66 -27.37 -12.54 -5.63
C ALA A 66 -28.20 -12.75 -6.90
N GLY A 67 -27.97 -11.94 -7.93
CA GLY A 67 -28.63 -12.07 -9.24
C GLY A 67 -28.31 -13.41 -9.91
N ASN A 68 -27.04 -13.79 -9.95
CA ASN A 68 -26.63 -15.07 -10.54
C ASN A 68 -27.22 -16.26 -9.76
N ALA A 69 -27.27 -16.19 -8.42
CA ALA A 69 -27.89 -17.20 -7.58
C ALA A 69 -29.40 -17.31 -7.84
N ALA A 70 -30.10 -16.18 -7.97
CA ALA A 70 -31.52 -16.14 -8.28
C ALA A 70 -31.83 -16.75 -9.68
N VAL A 71 -31.09 -16.34 -10.71
CA VAL A 71 -31.21 -16.86 -12.07
C VAL A 71 -30.95 -18.37 -12.10
N ARG A 72 -29.93 -18.83 -11.41
CA ARG A 72 -29.63 -20.25 -11.27
C ARG A 72 -30.78 -21.04 -10.63
N LYS A 73 -31.40 -20.46 -9.59
CA LYS A 73 -32.50 -21.09 -8.89
C LYS A 73 -33.78 -21.18 -9.73
N VAL A 74 -34.08 -20.11 -10.48
CA VAL A 74 -35.34 -19.99 -11.24
C VAL A 74 -35.25 -20.67 -12.60
N PHE A 75 -34.12 -20.48 -13.30
CA PHE A 75 -33.95 -20.91 -14.70
C PHE A 75 -33.03 -22.11 -14.87
N GLY A 76 -32.35 -22.56 -13.80
CA GLY A 76 -31.39 -23.66 -13.89
C GLY A 76 -30.11 -23.31 -14.67
N VAL A 77 -29.93 -22.06 -15.07
CA VAL A 77 -28.79 -21.56 -15.84
C VAL A 77 -27.86 -20.74 -14.96
N SER A 78 -26.57 -21.00 -15.05
CA SER A 78 -25.54 -20.24 -14.34
C SER A 78 -24.48 -19.74 -15.31
N SER A 79 -24.05 -18.49 -15.15
CA SER A 79 -22.97 -17.90 -15.95
C SER A 79 -21.66 -17.92 -15.16
N ASN A 80 -20.66 -18.62 -15.69
CA ASN A 80 -19.31 -18.60 -15.12
C ASN A 80 -18.67 -17.21 -15.22
N ALA A 81 -18.96 -16.47 -16.28
CA ALA A 81 -18.48 -15.10 -16.45
C ALA A 81 -18.94 -14.18 -15.29
N LEU A 82 -20.20 -14.29 -14.84
CA LEU A 82 -20.69 -13.50 -13.71
C LEU A 82 -20.01 -13.86 -12.39
N LEU A 83 -19.68 -15.14 -12.18
CA LEU A 83 -18.90 -15.55 -11.01
C LEU A 83 -17.48 -14.98 -11.07
N GLU A 84 -16.86 -14.95 -12.23
CA GLU A 84 -15.52 -14.40 -12.40
C GLU A 84 -15.50 -12.86 -12.22
N VAL A 85 -16.48 -12.13 -12.77
CA VAL A 85 -16.64 -10.69 -12.52
C VAL A 85 -16.76 -10.41 -11.02
N GLN A 86 -17.53 -11.20 -10.30
CA GLN A 86 -17.67 -11.07 -8.85
C GLN A 86 -16.31 -11.21 -8.14
N TRP A 87 -15.49 -12.19 -8.52
CA TRP A 87 -14.17 -12.40 -7.94
C TRP A 87 -13.21 -11.24 -8.25
N TYR A 88 -13.29 -10.68 -9.47
CA TYR A 88 -12.51 -9.50 -9.87
C TYR A 88 -12.89 -8.28 -9.03
N LEU A 89 -14.18 -8.04 -8.85
CA LEU A 89 -14.66 -6.95 -8.01
C LEU A 89 -14.23 -7.12 -6.55
N PHE A 90 -14.23 -8.35 -6.03
CA PHE A 90 -13.73 -8.64 -4.68
C PHE A 90 -12.23 -8.39 -4.56
N ALA A 91 -11.42 -8.87 -5.51
CA ALA A 91 -9.98 -8.66 -5.50
C ALA A 91 -9.64 -7.16 -5.51
N TRP A 92 -10.23 -6.40 -6.42
CA TRP A 92 -10.07 -4.95 -6.49
C TRP A 92 -10.55 -4.25 -5.22
N SER A 93 -11.70 -4.62 -4.69
CA SER A 93 -12.23 -4.03 -3.45
C SER A 93 -11.31 -4.27 -2.28
N PHE A 94 -10.82 -5.48 -2.11
CA PHE A 94 -9.95 -5.85 -0.99
C PHE A 94 -8.62 -5.12 -1.04
N LEU A 95 -7.96 -5.09 -2.20
CA LEU A 95 -6.65 -4.46 -2.35
C LEU A 95 -6.73 -2.94 -2.28
N LEU A 96 -7.75 -2.33 -2.88
CA LEU A 96 -7.97 -0.89 -2.79
C LEU A 96 -8.38 -0.45 -1.38
N ALA A 97 -9.18 -1.24 -0.67
CA ALA A 97 -9.57 -0.95 0.71
C ALA A 97 -8.40 -1.03 1.68
N ALA A 98 -7.37 -1.83 1.40
CA ALA A 98 -6.21 -1.99 2.28
C ALA A 98 -5.52 -0.66 2.59
N GLY A 99 -5.33 0.20 1.59
CA GLY A 99 -4.76 1.54 1.77
C GLY A 99 -5.65 2.46 2.63
N TYR A 100 -6.96 2.42 2.41
CA TYR A 100 -7.93 3.18 3.19
C TYR A 100 -7.97 2.73 4.66
N THR A 101 -7.99 1.43 4.90
CA THR A 101 -7.98 0.83 6.25
C THR A 101 -6.70 1.20 7.00
N LEU A 102 -5.57 1.23 6.29
CA LEU A 102 -4.29 1.65 6.87
C LEU A 102 -4.32 3.12 7.27
N LEU A 103 -4.86 4.00 6.41
CA LEU A 103 -5.01 5.44 6.67
C LEU A 103 -5.84 5.72 7.93
N HIS A 104 -6.96 4.98 8.12
CA HIS A 104 -7.86 5.17 9.26
C HIS A 104 -7.44 4.39 10.50
N ARG A 105 -6.29 3.68 10.45
CA ARG A 105 -5.77 2.86 11.56
C ARG A 105 -6.75 1.79 12.05
N GLU A 106 -7.63 1.31 11.17
CA GLU A 106 -8.65 0.29 11.48
C GLU A 106 -8.12 -1.15 11.43
N HIS A 107 -6.80 -1.33 11.23
CA HIS A 107 -6.19 -2.64 11.37
C HIS A 107 -6.25 -3.10 12.82
N VAL A 108 -6.49 -4.39 13.01
CA VAL A 108 -6.48 -5.03 14.33
C VAL A 108 -5.13 -4.77 15.00
N ARG A 109 -5.12 -3.89 15.99
CA ARG A 109 -3.96 -3.62 16.84
C ARG A 109 -4.15 -4.35 18.15
N ILE A 110 -3.09 -4.94 18.64
CA ILE A 110 -3.10 -5.50 20.00
C ILE A 110 -2.92 -4.33 20.97
N ASP A 111 -4.00 -3.58 21.20
CA ASP A 111 -3.99 -2.37 22.02
C ASP A 111 -3.55 -2.63 23.47
N VAL A 112 -3.77 -3.84 23.96
CA VAL A 112 -3.33 -4.27 25.29
C VAL A 112 -1.81 -4.20 25.44
N LEU A 113 -1.06 -4.50 24.37
CA LEU A 113 0.40 -4.44 24.40
C LEU A 113 0.88 -3.03 24.06
N SER A 114 0.26 -2.36 23.09
CA SER A 114 0.67 -1.03 22.63
C SER A 114 0.40 0.05 23.68
N SER A 115 -0.65 -0.09 24.51
CA SER A 115 -0.99 0.87 25.57
C SER A 115 0.07 1.02 26.65
N ARG A 116 0.97 0.04 26.79
CA ARG A 116 2.09 0.08 27.76
C ARG A 116 3.29 0.91 27.28
N PHE A 117 3.33 1.26 26.00
CA PHE A 117 4.45 2.01 25.42
C PHE A 117 4.15 3.51 25.31
N SER A 118 5.19 4.33 25.43
CA SER A 118 5.07 5.76 25.17
C SER A 118 4.64 6.04 23.72
N ARG A 119 3.96 7.15 23.46
CA ARG A 119 3.52 7.54 22.11
C ARG A 119 4.66 7.56 21.08
N ARG A 120 5.88 7.94 21.51
CA ARG A 120 7.07 7.91 20.64
C ARG A 120 7.50 6.48 20.31
N ALA A 121 7.49 5.58 21.30
CA ALA A 121 7.83 4.18 21.07
C ALA A 121 6.82 3.50 20.13
N GLN A 122 5.52 3.78 20.31
CA GLN A 122 4.48 3.29 19.40
C GLN A 122 4.73 3.73 17.94
N ALA A 123 5.05 5.02 17.74
CA ALA A 123 5.35 5.54 16.40
C ALA A 123 6.58 4.88 15.78
N TRP A 124 7.63 4.60 16.56
CA TRP A 124 8.82 3.90 16.06
C TRP A 124 8.55 2.44 15.73
N ILE A 125 7.72 1.75 16.53
CA ILE A 125 7.28 0.38 16.26
C ILE A 125 6.46 0.33 14.96
N ASP A 126 5.54 1.28 14.76
CA ASP A 126 4.75 1.38 13.53
C ASP A 126 5.66 1.59 12.31
N VAL A 127 6.59 2.54 12.37
CA VAL A 127 7.55 2.80 11.27
C VAL A 127 8.43 1.59 11.00
N ALA A 128 8.96 0.94 12.03
CA ALA A 128 9.77 -0.26 11.87
C ALA A 128 8.95 -1.40 11.24
N GLY A 129 7.69 -1.59 11.65
CA GLY A 129 6.78 -2.57 11.06
C GLY A 129 6.51 -2.31 9.58
N PHE A 130 6.27 -1.06 9.20
CA PHE A 130 6.06 -0.71 7.79
C PHE A 130 7.33 -0.92 6.94
N VAL A 131 8.48 -0.52 7.43
CA VAL A 131 9.74 -0.63 6.67
C VAL A 131 10.23 -2.07 6.58
N LEU A 132 10.17 -2.84 7.68
CA LEU A 132 10.75 -4.18 7.73
C LEU A 132 9.82 -5.28 7.21
N PHE A 133 8.51 -5.10 7.34
CA PHE A 133 7.53 -6.12 6.95
C PHE A 133 6.69 -5.69 5.76
N LEU A 134 5.98 -4.57 5.85
CA LEU A 134 5.05 -4.17 4.80
C LEU A 134 5.77 -3.85 3.48
N THR A 135 6.82 -3.04 3.52
CA THR A 135 7.56 -2.64 2.31
C THR A 135 8.17 -3.83 1.56
N PRO A 136 8.92 -4.75 2.19
CA PRO A 136 9.49 -5.89 1.45
C PRO A 136 8.41 -6.85 0.94
N ILE A 137 7.31 -7.05 1.65
CA ILE A 137 6.19 -7.87 1.17
C ILE A 137 5.55 -7.21 -0.06
N CYS A 138 5.24 -5.92 -0.02
CA CYS A 138 4.69 -5.21 -1.17
C CYS A 138 5.62 -5.24 -2.39
N LEU A 139 6.92 -5.02 -2.18
CA LEU A 139 7.92 -5.11 -3.25
C LEU A 139 8.01 -6.52 -3.84
N ALA A 140 7.99 -7.55 -3.00
CA ALA A 140 8.01 -8.94 -3.45
C ALA A 140 6.75 -9.28 -4.27
N VAL A 141 5.57 -8.85 -3.81
CA VAL A 141 4.31 -9.05 -4.54
C VAL A 141 4.35 -8.34 -5.90
N ILE A 142 4.78 -7.07 -5.95
CA ILE A 142 4.92 -6.34 -7.21
C ILE A 142 5.91 -7.04 -8.15
N TYR A 143 7.10 -7.40 -7.64
CA TYR A 143 8.13 -8.06 -8.43
C TYR A 143 7.67 -9.38 -9.05
N LEU A 144 6.90 -10.17 -8.31
CA LEU A 144 6.36 -11.45 -8.79
C LEU A 144 5.13 -11.27 -9.68
N SER A 145 4.30 -10.25 -9.43
CA SER A 145 3.05 -10.05 -10.18
C SER A 145 3.27 -9.41 -11.56
N VAL A 146 4.25 -8.49 -11.70
CA VAL A 146 4.48 -7.77 -12.95
C VAL A 146 4.78 -8.71 -14.15
N PRO A 147 5.70 -9.69 -14.06
CA PRO A 147 5.96 -10.59 -15.18
C PRO A 147 4.75 -11.47 -15.51
N VAL A 148 3.99 -11.92 -14.49
CA VAL A 148 2.78 -12.71 -14.70
C VAL A 148 1.71 -11.88 -15.39
N LEU A 149 1.50 -10.63 -14.95
CA LEU A 149 0.57 -9.71 -15.60
C LEU A 149 0.92 -9.47 -17.07
N ALA A 150 2.21 -9.22 -17.35
CA ALA A 150 2.69 -9.00 -18.71
C ALA A 150 2.47 -10.23 -19.62
N ASP A 151 2.75 -11.43 -19.11
CA ASP A 151 2.51 -12.68 -19.83
C ASP A 151 1.01 -12.89 -20.12
N LYS A 152 0.16 -12.74 -19.09
CA LYS A 152 -1.30 -12.90 -19.24
C LYS A 152 -1.93 -11.84 -20.14
N PHE A 153 -1.36 -10.64 -20.16
CA PHE A 153 -1.81 -9.58 -21.07
C PHE A 153 -1.43 -9.86 -22.52
N GLN A 154 -0.20 -10.35 -22.76
CA GLN A 154 0.29 -10.67 -24.11
C GLN A 154 -0.37 -11.92 -24.71
N THR A 155 -0.55 -12.95 -23.89
CA THR A 155 -1.16 -14.22 -24.33
C THR A 155 -2.68 -14.12 -24.46
N GLY A 156 -3.31 -13.10 -23.86
CA GLY A 156 -4.78 -12.98 -23.84
C GLY A 156 -5.45 -14.18 -23.18
N GLU A 157 -4.78 -14.81 -22.20
CA GLU A 157 -5.26 -16.04 -21.57
C GLU A 157 -6.67 -15.84 -20.99
N MET A 158 -7.55 -16.71 -21.41
CA MET A 158 -8.93 -16.78 -20.90
C MET A 158 -9.02 -17.80 -19.75
N SER A 159 -10.05 -17.65 -18.95
CA SER A 159 -10.36 -18.61 -17.90
C SER A 159 -10.56 -20.04 -18.48
N ALA A 160 -10.15 -21.03 -17.71
CA ALA A 160 -10.38 -22.44 -18.06
C ALA A 160 -11.87 -22.85 -18.00
N ASN A 161 -12.72 -22.00 -17.43
CA ASN A 161 -14.15 -22.24 -17.33
C ASN A 161 -14.84 -21.96 -18.66
N THR A 162 -15.82 -22.77 -19.04
CA THR A 162 -16.64 -22.53 -20.22
C THR A 162 -17.38 -21.19 -20.11
N GLY A 163 -17.16 -20.28 -21.07
CA GLY A 163 -17.72 -18.91 -21.02
C GLY A 163 -17.05 -17.99 -20.02
N GLY A 164 -15.84 -18.31 -19.57
CA GLY A 164 -15.04 -17.48 -18.67
C GLY A 164 -14.44 -16.25 -19.33
N LEU A 165 -13.94 -15.34 -18.51
CA LEU A 165 -13.39 -14.04 -18.91
C LEU A 165 -11.86 -14.09 -19.07
N VAL A 166 -11.31 -12.99 -19.58
CA VAL A 166 -9.86 -12.78 -19.69
C VAL A 166 -9.26 -12.61 -18.29
N ARG A 167 -8.15 -13.29 -17.99
CA ARG A 167 -7.58 -13.38 -16.63
C ARG A 167 -6.73 -12.19 -16.19
N TRP A 168 -6.18 -11.40 -17.12
CA TRP A 168 -5.27 -10.32 -16.77
C TRP A 168 -5.83 -9.27 -15.76
N PRO A 169 -7.17 -8.95 -15.71
CA PRO A 169 -7.66 -7.94 -14.77
C PRO A 169 -7.51 -8.32 -13.29
N VAL A 170 -7.47 -9.62 -12.98
CA VAL A 170 -7.23 -10.10 -11.60
C VAL A 170 -5.80 -9.84 -11.17
N TRP A 171 -4.84 -9.98 -12.10
CA TRP A 171 -3.43 -9.76 -11.80
C TRP A 171 -3.04 -8.28 -11.79
N ALA A 172 -3.91 -7.41 -12.32
CA ALA A 172 -3.75 -5.97 -12.27
C ALA A 172 -4.24 -5.34 -10.95
N ALA A 173 -5.03 -6.06 -10.18
CA ALA A 173 -5.49 -5.63 -8.84
C ALA A 173 -4.36 -5.71 -7.83
#